data_e17cd3e5514348a8bcd8e42618e29896
#
_entry.id   e17cd3e5514348a8bcd8e42618e29896
#
_cell.length_a   1.000
_cell.length_b   1.000
_cell.length_c   1.000
_cell.angle_alpha   90.00
_cell.angle_beta   90.00
_cell.angle_gamma   90.00
#
_symmetry.space_group_name_H-M   'P 1'
#
loop_
_entity.id
_entity.type
_entity.pdbx_description
1 polymer ?
#
loop_
_entity_poly.entity_id
_entity_poly.type
_entity_poly.pdbx_seq_one_letter_code
_entity_poly.pdbx_strand_id
1 'polypeptide(L)'
;MSDRTWLLYVLMAGLCWGTYVPLIAFGGRNLSAGPSHPFAGRYAAFLCVGVAYVVIAVLFPLARSYSVGDPIPSKPVGLIFSGMAGVAGALGALGVIFATAAAKPEDRIYIAPLIFTLAPLLNTVVSLFWHPTPDHPLHFGLPPTMPSWKLIVGVVLVGVGAGLILLSKEELETPSAPTQQTTPAAPLPTPGIPNPG
;
A
#
# COMPACT_ATOMS: atom_id res chain seq x y z
N MET A 1 0.10 32.86 -5.13
CA MET A 1 -0.16 31.63 -4.36
C MET A 1 0.94 31.51 -3.33
N SER A 2 0.61 31.17 -2.06
CA SER A 2 1.64 31.06 -1.03
C SER A 2 2.64 29.95 -1.42
N ASP A 3 3.92 30.20 -1.11
CA ASP A 3 5.05 29.29 -1.45
C ASP A 3 4.91 27.85 -0.90
N ARG A 4 3.89 27.61 -0.07
CA ARG A 4 3.62 26.32 0.60
C ARG A 4 2.31 25.64 0.16
N THR A 5 1.61 26.15 -0.84
CA THR A 5 0.33 25.57 -1.32
C THR A 5 0.49 24.14 -1.81
N TRP A 6 1.66 23.78 -2.33
CA TRP A 6 1.99 22.42 -2.75
C TRP A 6 1.91 21.39 -1.59
N LEU A 7 2.19 21.81 -0.34
CA LEU A 7 2.08 20.94 0.84
C LEU A 7 0.64 20.49 1.11
N LEU A 8 -0.36 21.35 0.80
CA LEU A 8 -1.77 20.99 0.93
C LEU A 8 -2.14 19.89 -0.06
N TYR A 9 -1.60 19.93 -1.27
CA TYR A 9 -1.81 18.87 -2.27
C TYR A 9 -1.09 17.57 -1.88
N VAL A 10 0.10 17.66 -1.29
CA VAL A 10 0.79 16.49 -0.73
C VAL A 10 -0.03 15.86 0.40
N LEU A 11 -0.57 16.69 1.32
CA LEU A 11 -1.41 16.21 2.41
C LEU A 11 -2.68 15.55 1.86
N MET A 12 -3.35 16.17 0.89
CA MET A 12 -4.53 15.62 0.22
C MET A 12 -4.21 14.24 -0.41
N ALA A 13 -3.12 14.15 -1.17
CA ALA A 13 -2.69 12.89 -1.78
C ALA A 13 -2.39 11.81 -0.72
N GLY A 14 -1.68 12.19 0.36
CA GLY A 14 -1.37 11.29 1.47
C GLY A 14 -2.63 10.76 2.18
N LEU A 15 -3.60 11.62 2.46
CA LEU A 15 -4.87 11.24 3.05
C LEU A 15 -5.68 10.30 2.13
N CYS A 16 -5.79 10.64 0.84
CA CYS A 16 -6.50 9.82 -0.13
C CYS A 16 -5.86 8.43 -0.28
N TRP A 17 -4.55 8.38 -0.50
CA TRP A 17 -3.84 7.11 -0.65
C TRP A 17 -3.74 6.33 0.65
N GLY A 18 -3.57 7.00 1.80
CA GLY A 18 -3.52 6.37 3.11
C GLY A 18 -4.82 5.67 3.52
N THR A 19 -5.97 6.18 3.07
CA THR A 19 -7.28 5.57 3.32
C THR A 19 -7.70 4.56 2.24
N TYR A 20 -7.04 4.54 1.09
CA TYR A 20 -7.42 3.73 -0.06
C TYR A 20 -7.48 2.22 0.24
N VAL A 21 -6.44 1.67 0.86
CA VAL A 21 -6.34 0.21 1.12
C VAL A 21 -7.44 -0.28 2.05
N PRO A 22 -7.71 0.34 3.22
CA PRO A 22 -8.80 -0.08 4.08
C PRO A 22 -10.17 0.08 3.43
N LEU A 23 -10.40 1.15 2.67
CA LEU A 23 -11.67 1.38 1.99
C LEU A 23 -11.97 0.31 0.93
N ILE A 24 -11.03 0.00 0.04
CA ILE A 24 -11.23 -1.01 -1.01
C ILE A 24 -11.35 -2.42 -0.42
N ALA A 25 -10.60 -2.72 0.66
CA ALA A 25 -10.68 -4.00 1.35
C ALA A 25 -12.04 -4.18 2.04
N PHE A 26 -12.56 -3.14 2.67
CA PHE A 26 -13.90 -3.15 3.29
C PHE A 26 -15.00 -3.26 2.22
N GLY A 27 -14.94 -2.45 1.16
CA GLY A 27 -15.88 -2.50 0.04
C GLY A 27 -15.96 -3.88 -0.61
N GLY A 28 -14.80 -4.48 -0.91
CA GLY A 28 -14.73 -5.80 -1.52
C GLY A 28 -15.32 -6.92 -0.65
N ARG A 29 -15.22 -6.80 0.68
CA ARG A 29 -15.85 -7.76 1.60
C ARG A 29 -17.37 -7.62 1.62
N ASN A 30 -17.87 -6.38 1.62
CA ASN A 30 -19.33 -6.14 1.64
C ASN A 30 -20.02 -6.44 0.31
N LEU A 31 -19.28 -6.46 -0.80
CA LEU A 31 -19.76 -6.86 -2.13
C LEU A 31 -19.58 -8.36 -2.40
N SER A 32 -19.20 -9.15 -1.37
CA SER A 32 -18.97 -10.59 -1.54
C SER A 32 -20.22 -11.32 -2.02
N ALA A 33 -20.05 -12.17 -3.04
CA ALA A 33 -21.10 -13.02 -3.60
C ALA A 33 -21.14 -14.44 -2.98
N GLY A 34 -20.51 -14.62 -1.83
CA GLY A 34 -20.45 -15.89 -1.12
C GLY A 34 -19.22 -16.75 -1.44
N PRO A 35 -19.10 -17.92 -0.79
CA PRO A 35 -17.90 -18.77 -0.85
C PRO A 35 -17.60 -19.33 -2.25
N SER A 36 -18.63 -19.51 -3.09
CA SER A 36 -18.48 -20.01 -4.47
C SER A 36 -17.78 -19.02 -5.40
N HIS A 37 -17.75 -17.73 -5.04
CA HIS A 37 -17.15 -16.66 -5.85
C HIS A 37 -16.23 -15.76 -5.00
N PRO A 38 -15.08 -16.25 -4.52
CA PRO A 38 -14.26 -15.57 -3.49
C PRO A 38 -13.67 -14.24 -3.96
N PHE A 39 -13.56 -14.02 -5.28
CA PHE A 39 -13.03 -12.79 -5.85
C PHE A 39 -14.10 -11.81 -6.36
N ALA A 40 -15.37 -12.24 -6.49
CA ALA A 40 -16.40 -11.41 -7.12
C ALA A 40 -16.57 -10.05 -6.46
N GLY A 41 -16.64 -9.99 -5.14
CA GLY A 41 -16.76 -8.71 -4.41
C GLY A 41 -15.54 -7.80 -4.56
N ARG A 42 -14.35 -8.38 -4.67
CA ARG A 42 -13.11 -7.62 -4.88
C ARG A 42 -13.05 -7.02 -6.28
N TYR A 43 -13.46 -7.78 -7.30
CA TYR A 43 -13.57 -7.26 -8.66
C TYR A 43 -14.67 -6.21 -8.78
N ALA A 44 -15.79 -6.39 -8.10
CA ALA A 44 -16.84 -5.38 -8.05
C ALA A 44 -16.33 -4.07 -7.38
N ALA A 45 -15.59 -4.17 -6.28
CA ALA A 45 -14.97 -3.00 -5.66
C ALA A 45 -13.97 -2.31 -6.62
N PHE A 46 -13.20 -3.08 -7.38
CA PHE A 46 -12.28 -2.54 -8.38
C PHE A 46 -13.01 -1.86 -9.55
N LEU A 47 -14.14 -2.39 -9.98
CA LEU A 47 -15.00 -1.72 -10.97
C LEU A 47 -15.51 -0.37 -10.43
N CYS A 48 -15.90 -0.29 -9.15
CA CYS A 48 -16.28 0.99 -8.53
C CYS A 48 -15.12 2.00 -8.55
N VAL A 49 -13.90 1.55 -8.29
CA VAL A 49 -12.70 2.39 -8.43
C VAL A 49 -12.54 2.86 -9.89
N GLY A 50 -12.70 1.97 -10.86
CA GLY A 50 -12.64 2.32 -12.29
C GLY A 50 -13.66 3.40 -12.66
N VAL A 51 -14.90 3.29 -12.20
CA VAL A 51 -15.94 4.31 -12.41
C VAL A 51 -15.53 5.65 -11.78
N ALA A 52 -15.02 5.64 -10.55
CA ALA A 52 -14.52 6.85 -9.90
C ALA A 52 -13.37 7.50 -10.68
N TYR A 53 -12.46 6.71 -11.25
CA TYR A 53 -11.39 7.22 -12.12
C TYR A 53 -11.94 7.83 -13.41
N VAL A 54 -12.97 7.26 -14.03
CA VAL A 54 -13.61 7.86 -15.20
C VAL A 54 -14.19 9.23 -14.84
N VAL A 55 -14.87 9.36 -13.71
CA VAL A 55 -15.44 10.64 -13.28
C VAL A 55 -14.34 11.67 -12.98
N ILE A 56 -13.35 11.30 -12.19
CA ILE A 56 -12.34 12.24 -11.69
C ILE A 56 -11.22 12.47 -12.70
N ALA A 57 -10.73 11.43 -13.39
CA ALA A 57 -9.56 11.51 -14.25
C ALA A 57 -9.90 11.71 -15.73
N VAL A 58 -11.16 11.52 -16.15
CA VAL A 58 -11.60 11.74 -17.53
C VAL A 58 -12.60 12.88 -17.60
N LEU A 59 -13.76 12.76 -16.94
CA LEU A 59 -14.83 13.76 -17.09
C LEU A 59 -14.46 15.13 -16.51
N PHE A 60 -13.80 15.17 -15.35
CA PHE A 60 -13.39 16.44 -14.75
C PHE A 60 -12.38 17.21 -15.61
N PRO A 61 -11.27 16.65 -16.12
CA PRO A 61 -10.35 17.36 -17.01
C PRO A 61 -11.00 17.78 -18.33
N LEU A 62 -11.86 16.93 -18.91
CA LEU A 62 -12.59 17.27 -20.13
C LEU A 62 -13.54 18.46 -19.90
N ALA A 63 -14.35 18.42 -18.84
CA ALA A 63 -15.26 19.51 -18.49
C ALA A 63 -14.49 20.81 -18.20
N ARG A 64 -13.35 20.71 -17.52
CA ARG A 64 -12.49 21.85 -17.23
C ARG A 64 -11.88 22.45 -18.49
N SER A 65 -11.33 21.59 -19.37
CA SER A 65 -10.79 22.02 -20.67
C SER A 65 -11.87 22.73 -21.52
N TYR A 66 -13.05 22.12 -21.60
CA TYR A 66 -14.16 22.71 -22.33
C TYR A 66 -14.62 24.06 -21.74
N SER A 67 -14.72 24.17 -20.41
CA SER A 67 -15.21 25.40 -19.74
C SER A 67 -14.25 26.57 -19.83
N VAL A 68 -12.94 26.32 -19.96
CA VAL A 68 -11.90 27.36 -20.04
C VAL A 68 -11.45 27.60 -21.49
N GLY A 69 -11.80 26.69 -22.41
CA GLY A 69 -11.35 26.73 -23.80
C GLY A 69 -9.89 26.32 -23.99
N ASP A 70 -9.30 25.64 -23.01
CA ASP A 70 -7.93 25.14 -23.12
C ASP A 70 -7.86 23.91 -24.06
N PRO A 71 -6.94 23.87 -25.03
CA PRO A 71 -6.77 22.73 -25.89
C PRO A 71 -6.21 21.54 -25.11
N ILE A 72 -6.64 20.32 -25.45
CA ILE A 72 -6.04 19.09 -24.91
C ILE A 72 -4.81 18.75 -25.74
N PRO A 73 -3.57 18.89 -25.19
CA PRO A 73 -2.37 18.59 -25.95
C PRO A 73 -2.29 17.09 -26.28
N SER A 74 -1.87 16.76 -27.50
CA SER A 74 -1.81 15.39 -27.99
C SER A 74 -0.40 14.95 -28.43
N LYS A 75 0.65 15.41 -27.74
CA LYS A 75 2.03 15.01 -28.02
C LYS A 75 2.20 13.50 -27.74
N PRO A 76 2.63 12.68 -28.73
CA PRO A 76 2.65 11.23 -28.58
C PRO A 76 3.46 10.71 -27.38
N VAL A 77 4.64 11.30 -27.13
CA VAL A 77 5.49 10.93 -25.99
C VAL A 77 4.75 11.18 -24.67
N GLY A 78 4.11 12.33 -24.53
CA GLY A 78 3.33 12.65 -23.33
C GLY A 78 2.16 11.67 -23.13
N LEU A 79 1.43 11.35 -24.19
CA LEU A 79 0.31 10.39 -24.14
C LEU A 79 0.78 8.97 -23.73
N ILE A 80 1.90 8.50 -24.28
CA ILE A 80 2.45 7.19 -23.96
C ILE A 80 2.86 7.12 -22.47
N PHE A 81 3.66 8.07 -21.99
CA PHE A 81 4.12 8.05 -20.60
C PHE A 81 2.98 8.27 -19.60
N SER A 82 2.02 9.14 -19.91
CA SER A 82 0.82 9.32 -19.08
C SER A 82 -0.06 8.06 -19.07
N GLY A 83 -0.21 7.38 -20.23
CA GLY A 83 -0.91 6.11 -20.31
C GLY A 83 -0.20 5.00 -19.51
N MET A 84 1.12 4.92 -19.58
CA MET A 84 1.92 3.97 -18.76
C MET A 84 1.74 4.24 -17.26
N ALA A 85 1.71 5.51 -16.85
CA ALA A 85 1.44 5.87 -15.46
C ALA A 85 0.04 5.40 -15.01
N GLY A 86 -0.98 5.56 -15.89
CA GLY A 86 -2.33 5.05 -15.65
C GLY A 86 -2.35 3.52 -15.49
N VAL A 87 -1.65 2.80 -16.37
CA VAL A 87 -1.52 1.33 -16.29
C VAL A 87 -0.82 0.93 -15.00
N ALA A 88 0.28 1.58 -14.63
CA ALA A 88 0.99 1.29 -13.38
C ALA A 88 0.10 1.52 -12.15
N GLY A 89 -0.69 2.60 -12.14
CA GLY A 89 -1.66 2.88 -11.07
C GLY A 89 -2.75 1.80 -10.97
N ALA A 90 -3.30 1.36 -12.11
CA ALA A 90 -4.31 0.30 -12.16
C ALA A 90 -3.76 -1.06 -11.71
N LEU A 91 -2.55 -1.42 -12.15
CA LEU A 91 -1.87 -2.65 -11.71
C LEU A 91 -1.52 -2.59 -10.22
N GLY A 92 -1.12 -1.43 -9.70
CA GLY A 92 -0.91 -1.22 -8.27
C GLY A 92 -2.18 -1.46 -7.46
N ALA A 93 -3.31 -0.90 -7.91
CA ALA A 93 -4.62 -1.13 -7.28
C ALA A 93 -5.04 -2.62 -7.34
N LEU A 94 -4.80 -3.28 -8.45
CA LEU A 94 -5.03 -4.73 -8.59
C LEU A 94 -4.14 -5.53 -7.65
N GLY A 95 -2.87 -5.12 -7.49
CA GLY A 95 -1.93 -5.68 -6.52
C GLY A 95 -2.44 -5.61 -5.08
N VAL A 96 -3.04 -4.48 -4.68
CA VAL A 96 -3.69 -4.33 -3.36
C VAL A 96 -4.81 -5.35 -3.18
N ILE A 97 -5.64 -5.55 -4.21
CA ILE A 97 -6.74 -6.52 -4.19
C ILE A 97 -6.22 -7.94 -3.97
N PHE A 98 -5.18 -8.34 -4.70
CA PHE A 98 -4.58 -9.67 -4.55
C PHE A 98 -3.85 -9.83 -3.22
N ALA A 99 -3.11 -8.82 -2.76
CA ALA A 99 -2.46 -8.85 -1.47
C ALA A 99 -3.47 -9.04 -0.32
N THR A 100 -4.56 -8.25 -0.32
CA THR A 100 -5.63 -8.39 0.69
C THR A 100 -6.42 -9.69 0.58
N ALA A 101 -6.42 -10.32 -0.60
CA ALA A 101 -7.03 -11.63 -0.82
C ALA A 101 -6.18 -12.77 -0.28
N ALA A 102 -4.88 -12.73 -0.56
CA ALA A 102 -3.92 -13.78 -0.20
C ALA A 102 -3.52 -13.72 1.27
N ALA A 103 -3.50 -12.53 1.87
CA ALA A 103 -3.08 -12.34 3.26
C ALA A 103 -4.08 -12.94 4.24
N LYS A 104 -3.56 -13.63 5.26
CA LYS A 104 -4.35 -14.05 6.43
C LYS A 104 -4.93 -12.81 7.13
N PRO A 105 -6.01 -12.96 7.93
CA PRO A 105 -6.64 -11.83 8.63
C PRO A 105 -5.65 -10.99 9.45
N GLU A 106 -4.74 -11.63 10.17
CA GLU A 106 -3.68 -11.04 10.99
C GLU A 106 -2.64 -10.26 10.17
N ASP A 107 -2.35 -10.69 8.95
CA ASP A 107 -1.35 -10.09 8.07
C ASP A 107 -1.83 -8.81 7.37
N ARG A 108 -3.13 -8.60 7.31
CA ARG A 108 -3.70 -7.48 6.54
C ARG A 108 -3.29 -6.11 7.03
N ILE A 109 -2.99 -5.99 8.32
CA ILE A 109 -2.54 -4.73 8.92
C ILE A 109 -1.20 -4.26 8.34
N TYR A 110 -0.36 -5.18 7.84
CA TYR A 110 0.96 -4.87 7.28
C TYR A 110 0.93 -4.44 5.81
N ILE A 111 -0.14 -4.74 5.07
CA ILE A 111 -0.21 -4.49 3.62
C ILE A 111 -0.04 -3.01 3.29
N ALA A 112 -0.84 -2.14 3.90
CA ALA A 112 -0.78 -0.71 3.62
C ALA A 112 0.57 -0.09 4.02
N PRO A 113 1.09 -0.29 5.25
CA PRO A 113 2.41 0.22 5.62
C PRO A 113 3.52 -0.24 4.69
N LEU A 114 3.56 -1.50 4.26
CA LEU A 114 4.59 -2.02 3.36
C LEU A 114 4.50 -1.39 1.96
N ILE A 115 3.31 -1.27 1.38
CA ILE A 115 3.12 -0.63 0.07
C ILE A 115 3.55 0.84 0.13
N PHE A 116 3.10 1.58 1.15
CA PHE A 116 3.40 3.00 1.28
C PHE A 116 4.82 3.31 1.76
N THR A 117 5.56 2.30 2.19
CA THR A 117 7.00 2.41 2.43
C THR A 117 7.79 2.11 1.16
N LEU A 118 7.41 1.05 0.42
CA LEU A 118 8.10 0.63 -0.79
C LEU A 118 7.93 1.64 -1.94
N ALA A 119 6.74 2.19 -2.12
CA ALA A 119 6.46 3.11 -3.23
C ALA A 119 7.31 4.40 -3.19
N PRO A 120 7.45 5.13 -2.07
CA PRO A 120 8.34 6.27 -1.97
C PRO A 120 9.82 5.92 -2.17
N LEU A 121 10.27 4.77 -1.70
CA LEU A 121 11.64 4.30 -1.92
C LEU A 121 11.93 4.13 -3.41
N LEU A 122 11.08 3.37 -4.11
CA LEU A 122 11.18 3.16 -5.56
C LEU A 122 11.09 4.49 -6.33
N ASN A 123 10.14 5.36 -5.96
CA ASN A 123 10.00 6.66 -6.59
C ASN A 123 11.26 7.51 -6.42
N THR A 124 11.88 7.51 -5.25
CA THR A 124 13.12 8.25 -5.00
C THR A 124 14.25 7.69 -5.84
N VAL A 125 14.42 6.36 -5.90
CA VAL A 125 15.44 5.70 -6.73
C VAL A 125 15.23 6.05 -8.21
N VAL A 126 14.01 5.90 -8.71
CA VAL A 126 13.69 6.24 -10.10
C VAL A 126 13.98 7.71 -10.39
N SER A 127 13.53 8.63 -9.53
CA SER A 127 13.75 10.07 -9.70
C SER A 127 15.21 10.48 -9.59
N LEU A 128 16.04 9.69 -8.91
CA LEU A 128 17.47 9.93 -8.80
C LEU A 128 18.24 9.61 -10.08
N PHE A 129 17.77 8.61 -10.85
CA PHE A 129 18.49 8.13 -12.03
C PHE A 129 17.82 8.49 -13.34
N TRP A 130 16.50 8.72 -13.38
CA TRP A 130 15.74 8.99 -14.58
C TRP A 130 15.43 10.48 -14.70
N HIS A 131 16.08 11.13 -15.67
CA HIS A 131 15.95 12.57 -15.95
C HIS A 131 15.42 12.79 -17.36
N PRO A 132 14.15 12.48 -17.64
CA PRO A 132 13.59 12.58 -18.97
C PRO A 132 13.53 14.02 -19.45
N THR A 133 13.87 14.21 -20.73
CA THR A 133 13.62 15.44 -21.47
C THR A 133 12.68 15.17 -22.62
N PRO A 134 11.99 16.19 -23.18
CA PRO A 134 11.09 16.00 -24.31
C PRO A 134 11.75 15.27 -25.50
N ASP A 135 13.06 15.53 -25.73
CA ASP A 135 13.80 14.97 -26.83
C ASP A 135 14.48 13.62 -26.49
N HIS A 136 14.71 13.36 -25.21
CA HIS A 136 15.35 12.14 -24.70
C HIS A 136 14.56 11.55 -23.54
N PRO A 137 13.41 10.92 -23.78
CA PRO A 137 12.53 10.41 -22.74
C PRO A 137 13.13 9.27 -21.92
N LEU A 138 14.14 8.57 -22.44
CA LEU A 138 14.86 7.48 -21.75
C LEU A 138 16.26 7.91 -21.30
N HIS A 139 16.42 9.17 -20.91
CA HIS A 139 17.70 9.66 -20.39
C HIS A 139 17.89 9.21 -18.94
N PHE A 140 18.88 8.37 -18.72
CA PHE A 140 19.32 7.91 -17.40
C PHE A 140 20.71 8.47 -17.07
N GLY A 141 20.91 8.89 -15.84
CA GLY A 141 22.17 9.43 -15.37
C GLY A 141 22.13 9.82 -13.90
N LEU A 142 23.25 10.26 -13.38
CA LEU A 142 23.28 10.89 -12.05
C LEU A 142 22.72 12.31 -12.14
N PRO A 143 22.04 12.79 -11.10
CA PRO A 143 21.51 14.15 -11.10
C PRO A 143 22.64 15.17 -11.19
N PRO A 144 22.43 16.29 -11.92
CA PRO A 144 23.46 17.35 -12.06
C PRO A 144 23.80 18.00 -10.71
N THR A 145 22.88 17.94 -9.75
CA THR A 145 23.08 18.37 -8.37
C THR A 145 22.72 17.21 -7.44
N MET A 146 23.68 16.82 -6.61
CA MET A 146 23.43 15.75 -5.62
C MET A 146 22.36 16.18 -4.62
N PRO A 147 21.39 15.30 -4.32
CA PRO A 147 20.37 15.58 -3.33
C PRO A 147 21.00 15.80 -1.95
N SER A 148 20.32 16.58 -1.12
CA SER A 148 20.76 16.82 0.26
C SER A 148 20.95 15.49 1.00
N TRP A 149 22.02 15.39 1.80
CA TRP A 149 22.22 14.24 2.69
C TRP A 149 21.00 13.93 3.57
N LYS A 150 20.19 14.95 3.89
CA LYS A 150 18.93 14.80 4.65
C LYS A 150 17.91 13.94 3.89
N LEU A 151 17.83 14.06 2.57
CA LEU A 151 16.98 13.20 1.74
C LEU A 151 17.45 11.75 1.82
N ILE A 152 18.76 11.51 1.71
CA ILE A 152 19.34 10.16 1.78
C ILE A 152 19.03 9.52 3.14
N VAL A 153 19.27 10.26 4.23
CA VAL A 153 18.95 9.79 5.59
C VAL A 153 17.46 9.51 5.73
N GLY A 154 16.59 10.40 5.22
CA GLY A 154 15.13 10.18 5.24
C GLY A 154 14.72 8.90 4.53
N VAL A 155 15.27 8.63 3.35
CA VAL A 155 15.03 7.40 2.57
C VAL A 155 15.50 6.16 3.32
N VAL A 156 16.69 6.22 3.93
CA VAL A 156 17.22 5.11 4.76
C VAL A 156 16.30 4.83 5.95
N LEU A 157 15.84 5.88 6.66
CA LEU A 157 14.92 5.72 7.80
C LEU A 157 13.58 5.11 7.38
N VAL A 158 13.06 5.46 6.21
CA VAL A 158 11.86 4.82 5.63
C VAL A 158 12.12 3.34 5.37
N GLY A 159 13.28 2.99 4.81
CA GLY A 159 13.68 1.58 4.59
C GLY A 159 13.82 0.80 5.90
N VAL A 160 14.45 1.39 6.91
CA VAL A 160 14.56 0.79 8.26
C VAL A 160 13.16 0.59 8.86
N GLY A 161 12.26 1.58 8.72
CA GLY A 161 10.88 1.45 9.18
C GLY A 161 10.14 0.28 8.53
N ALA A 162 10.33 0.06 7.22
CA ALA A 162 9.78 -1.12 6.53
C ALA A 162 10.35 -2.43 7.08
N GLY A 163 11.65 -2.48 7.33
CA GLY A 163 12.30 -3.64 7.96
C GLY A 163 11.73 -3.96 9.33
N LEU A 164 11.53 -2.95 10.18
CA LEU A 164 10.92 -3.11 11.51
C LEU A 164 9.47 -3.63 11.42
N ILE A 165 8.68 -3.18 10.42
CA ILE A 165 7.33 -3.70 10.19
C ILE A 165 7.36 -5.20 9.86
N LEU A 166 8.31 -5.64 9.02
CA LEU A 166 8.47 -7.05 8.68
C LEU A 166 8.93 -7.89 9.88
N LEU A 167 9.91 -7.39 10.65
CA LEU A 167 10.39 -8.07 11.85
C LEU A 167 9.29 -8.22 12.91
N SER A 168 8.46 -7.20 13.11
CA SER A 168 7.34 -7.27 14.06
C SER A 168 6.31 -8.35 13.67
N LYS A 169 6.17 -8.62 12.37
CA LYS A 169 5.33 -9.72 11.87
C LYS A 169 5.95 -11.08 12.24
N GLU A 170 7.26 -11.26 12.01
CA GLU A 170 7.96 -12.50 12.32
C GLU A 170 7.92 -12.84 13.83
N GLU A 171 8.02 -11.83 14.70
CA GLU A 171 7.91 -12.02 16.14
C GLU A 171 6.54 -12.58 16.56
N LEU A 172 5.47 -12.16 15.89
CA LEU A 172 4.11 -12.66 16.15
C LEU A 172 3.88 -14.07 15.60
N GLU A 173 4.60 -14.48 14.56
CA GLU A 173 4.51 -15.80 13.95
C GLU A 173 5.39 -16.84 14.66
N THR A 174 6.40 -16.41 15.44
CA THR A 174 7.26 -17.33 16.20
C THR A 174 6.45 -17.88 17.38
N PRO A 175 6.18 -19.20 17.46
CA PRO A 175 5.46 -19.75 18.59
C PRO A 175 6.27 -19.46 19.85
N SER A 176 5.68 -18.79 20.82
CA SER A 176 6.26 -18.69 22.16
C SER A 176 6.60 -20.10 22.60
N ALA A 177 7.88 -20.34 22.99
CA ALA A 177 8.30 -21.64 23.51
C ALA A 177 7.25 -22.14 24.50
N PRO A 178 6.82 -23.41 24.42
CA PRO A 178 5.75 -23.91 25.28
C PRO A 178 6.13 -23.62 26.71
N THR A 179 5.34 -22.75 27.36
CA THR A 179 5.44 -22.56 28.81
C THR A 179 5.36 -23.94 29.40
N GLN A 180 6.45 -24.44 30.00
CA GLN A 180 6.44 -25.69 30.71
C GLN A 180 5.26 -25.65 31.67
N GLN A 181 4.18 -26.32 31.31
CA GLN A 181 3.10 -26.61 32.24
C GLN A 181 3.79 -27.34 33.40
N THR A 182 4.01 -26.64 34.49
CA THR A 182 4.34 -27.26 35.77
C THR A 182 3.23 -28.29 36.01
N THR A 183 3.58 -29.56 35.76
CA THR A 183 2.72 -30.69 36.09
C THR A 183 2.27 -30.50 37.51
N PRO A 184 0.96 -30.41 37.81
CA PRO A 184 0.52 -30.35 39.20
C PRO A 184 1.13 -31.51 39.98
N ALA A 185 1.81 -31.21 41.08
CA ALA A 185 2.39 -32.22 41.93
C ALA A 185 1.33 -33.27 42.26
N ALA A 186 1.67 -34.54 42.04
CA ALA A 186 0.79 -35.64 42.38
C ALA A 186 0.29 -35.52 43.79
N PRO A 187 -1.01 -35.76 44.08
CA PRO A 187 -1.53 -35.69 45.44
C PRO A 187 -0.77 -36.68 46.35
N LEU A 188 -0.31 -36.19 47.49
CA LEU A 188 0.30 -36.99 48.52
C LEU A 188 -0.64 -38.15 48.89
N PRO A 189 -0.11 -39.39 49.04
CA PRO A 189 -0.92 -40.53 49.50
C PRO A 189 -1.54 -40.23 50.83
N THR A 190 -2.86 -40.33 50.91
CA THR A 190 -3.64 -40.19 52.15
C THR A 190 -3.21 -41.30 53.15
N PRO A 191 -2.88 -40.95 54.41
CA PRO A 191 -2.57 -41.98 55.43
C PRO A 191 -3.81 -42.86 55.63
N GLY A 192 -3.60 -44.17 55.50
CA GLY A 192 -4.67 -45.16 55.68
C GLY A 192 -5.29 -45.06 57.10
N ILE A 193 -6.59 -44.89 57.16
CA ILE A 193 -7.38 -44.97 58.37
C ILE A 193 -7.43 -46.46 58.77
N PRO A 194 -7.01 -46.84 60.01
CA PRO A 194 -7.12 -48.24 60.46
C PRO A 194 -8.60 -48.58 60.61
N ASN A 195 -8.98 -49.72 60.05
CA ASN A 195 -10.33 -50.26 60.16
C ASN A 195 -10.52 -50.80 61.62
N PRO A 196 -11.55 -50.37 62.36
CA PRO A 196 -11.86 -50.96 63.61
C PRO A 196 -12.58 -52.31 63.41
N GLY A 197 -12.01 -53.40 63.96
CA GLY A 197 -12.61 -54.72 63.99
C GLY A 197 -13.83 -54.87 64.90
#